data_3a0b54a9abd9e304878f758044cf4f2c
#
_entry.id   3a0b54a9abd9e304878f758044cf4f2c
#
_cell.length_a   1.000
_cell.length_b   1.000
_cell.length_c   1.000
_cell.angle_alpha   90.00
_cell.angle_beta   90.00
_cell.angle_gamma   90.00
#
_symmetry.space_group_name_H-M   'P 1'
#
loop_
_entity.id
_entity.type
_entity.pdbx_description
1 polymer ?
#
loop_
_entity_poly.entity_id
_entity_poly.type
_entity_poly.pdbx_seq_one_letter_code
_entity_poly.pdbx_strand_id
1 'polypeptide(L)'
;EYNPEINFERQNIIFFDNNGSILKFDENSKLIWKKNYYSKLEKKQNPILFFANNQKKLIVADNITKFYAIDIFTGEMLWSKKNIAPFNSQIKIYKDHFFIVDFNNTLNAYSILNGDKLWTVKTEKILVRSQEKLSMVIVDEKIIFNNSIGDITAVDINSGQMIWQTP
;
A
#
# COMPACT_ATOMS: atom_id res chain seq x y z
N GLU A 1 7.31 -7.20 -18.12
CA GLU A 1 7.79 -5.82 -18.15
C GLU A 1 7.61 -5.21 -16.76
N TYR A 2 8.70 -4.75 -16.14
CA TYR A 2 8.63 -4.21 -14.77
C TYR A 2 8.29 -2.73 -14.83
N ASN A 3 7.17 -2.37 -14.21
CA ASN A 3 6.81 -0.98 -13.98
C ASN A 3 7.14 -0.61 -12.53
N PRO A 4 8.21 0.18 -12.28
CA PRO A 4 8.54 0.60 -10.93
C PRO A 4 7.41 1.45 -10.35
N GLU A 5 7.05 1.18 -9.09
CA GLU A 5 6.17 2.08 -8.36
C GLU A 5 6.91 3.38 -8.07
N ILE A 6 6.36 4.48 -8.59
CA ILE A 6 6.89 5.83 -8.40
C ILE A 6 5.91 6.60 -7.53
N ASN A 7 6.43 7.33 -6.57
CA ASN A 7 5.67 8.21 -5.71
C ASN A 7 6.29 9.60 -5.69
N PHE A 8 5.49 10.63 -5.48
CA PHE A 8 5.92 12.02 -5.43
C PHE A 8 5.65 12.60 -4.05
N GLU A 9 6.64 13.31 -3.53
CA GLU A 9 6.49 14.21 -2.40
C GLU A 9 6.92 15.60 -2.83
N ARG A 10 5.94 16.49 -3.06
CA ARG A 10 6.14 17.80 -3.71
C ARG A 10 6.82 17.63 -5.06
N GLN A 11 8.05 18.17 -5.23
CA GLN A 11 8.88 18.06 -6.43
C GLN A 11 9.88 16.91 -6.39
N ASN A 12 9.89 16.13 -5.28
CA ASN A 12 10.80 15.00 -5.11
C ASN A 12 10.19 13.71 -5.65
N ILE A 13 11.02 12.85 -6.20
CA ILE A 13 10.66 11.54 -6.72
C ILE A 13 11.14 10.46 -5.76
N ILE A 14 10.28 9.50 -5.45
CA ILE A 14 10.58 8.34 -4.64
C ILE A 14 10.29 7.10 -5.45
N PHE A 15 11.22 6.16 -5.53
CA PHE A 15 11.03 4.89 -6.23
C PHE A 15 11.81 3.73 -5.60
N PHE A 16 11.44 2.52 -5.98
CA PHE A 16 12.08 1.27 -5.55
C PHE A 16 13.04 0.77 -6.64
N ASP A 17 14.28 0.40 -6.26
CA ASP A 17 15.34 0.00 -7.17
C ASP A 17 15.34 -1.49 -7.54
N ASN A 18 14.32 -2.26 -7.16
CA ASN A 18 14.25 -3.72 -7.29
C ASN A 18 15.30 -4.52 -6.52
N ASN A 19 16.28 -3.87 -5.93
CA ASN A 19 17.34 -4.49 -5.14
C ASN A 19 17.13 -4.34 -3.63
N GLY A 20 15.91 -3.99 -3.23
CA GLY A 20 15.49 -3.84 -1.84
C GLY A 20 15.68 -2.43 -1.28
N SER A 21 16.10 -1.45 -2.08
CA SER A 21 16.26 -0.07 -1.64
C SER A 21 15.16 0.83 -2.21
N ILE A 22 14.71 1.76 -1.37
CA ILE A 22 13.93 2.91 -1.81
C ILE A 22 14.88 4.10 -1.88
N LEU A 23 14.72 4.89 -2.93
CA LEU A 23 15.54 6.07 -3.21
C LEU A 23 14.63 7.30 -3.31
N LYS A 24 15.13 8.43 -2.81
CA LYS A 24 14.49 9.74 -2.99
C LYS A 24 15.46 10.70 -3.65
N PHE A 25 14.98 11.36 -4.70
CA PHE A 25 15.71 12.38 -5.45
C PHE A 25 14.95 13.71 -5.43
N ASP A 26 15.69 14.80 -5.48
CA ASP A 26 15.11 16.12 -5.70
C ASP A 26 14.83 16.39 -7.20
N GLU A 27 14.25 17.56 -7.49
CA GLU A 27 13.92 18.00 -8.85
C GLU A 27 15.15 18.14 -9.77
N ASN A 28 16.35 18.28 -9.21
CA ASN A 28 17.63 18.39 -9.94
C ASN A 28 18.33 17.04 -10.09
N SER A 29 17.64 15.93 -9.84
CA SER A 29 18.16 14.57 -9.88
C SER A 29 19.28 14.29 -8.85
N LYS A 30 19.35 15.08 -7.78
CA LYS A 30 20.28 14.84 -6.67
C LYS A 30 19.68 13.86 -5.68
N LEU A 31 20.44 12.84 -5.33
CA LEU A 31 20.05 11.85 -4.32
C LEU A 31 19.93 12.52 -2.95
N ILE A 32 18.74 12.46 -2.35
CA ILE A 32 18.48 12.94 -0.99
C ILE A 32 18.79 11.83 0.01
N TRP A 33 18.21 10.64 -0.20
CA TRP A 33 18.52 9.46 0.61
C TRP A 33 18.28 8.17 -0.19
N LYS A 34 19.01 7.10 0.22
CA LYS A 34 18.82 5.72 -0.21
C LYS A 34 18.88 4.82 1.02
N LYS A 35 17.85 3.99 1.21
CA LYS A 35 17.76 3.04 2.33
C LYS A 35 17.30 1.68 1.82
N ASN A 36 17.90 0.62 2.37
CA ASN A 36 17.49 -0.75 2.09
C ASN A 36 16.61 -1.29 3.22
N TYR A 37 15.43 -1.79 2.87
CA TYR A 37 14.44 -2.30 3.82
C TYR A 37 14.23 -3.82 3.73
N TYR A 38 14.96 -4.51 2.85
CA TYR A 38 14.79 -5.92 2.56
C TYR A 38 16.05 -6.73 2.81
N SER A 39 15.91 -7.82 3.55
CA SER A 39 16.96 -8.83 3.73
C SER A 39 17.26 -9.56 2.41
N LYS A 40 18.38 -10.29 2.35
CA LYS A 40 18.75 -11.12 1.20
C LYS A 40 17.67 -12.16 0.86
N LEU A 41 16.97 -12.71 1.86
CA LEU A 41 15.91 -13.71 1.66
C LEU A 41 14.63 -13.08 1.10
N GLU A 42 14.26 -11.89 1.60
CA GLU A 42 13.10 -11.16 1.09
C GLU A 42 13.31 -10.72 -0.35
N LYS A 43 14.52 -10.26 -0.71
CA LYS A 43 14.85 -9.88 -2.10
C LYS A 43 14.69 -11.02 -3.10
N LYS A 44 14.99 -12.28 -2.70
CA LYS A 44 14.80 -13.45 -3.55
C LYS A 44 13.32 -13.73 -3.89
N GLN A 45 12.40 -13.16 -3.14
CA GLN A 45 10.95 -13.28 -3.39
C GLN A 45 10.44 -12.23 -4.38
N ASN A 46 11.34 -11.38 -4.93
CA ASN A 46 11.02 -10.33 -5.88
C ASN A 46 9.88 -9.42 -5.40
N PRO A 47 10.07 -8.67 -4.31
CA PRO A 47 9.03 -7.83 -3.76
C PRO A 47 8.58 -6.76 -4.76
N ILE A 48 7.27 -6.66 -4.95
CA ILE A 48 6.61 -5.56 -5.67
C ILE A 48 6.03 -4.65 -4.62
N LEU A 49 6.33 -3.36 -4.70
CA LEU A 49 5.95 -2.38 -3.70
C LEU A 49 4.78 -1.52 -4.17
N PHE A 50 3.96 -1.14 -3.20
CA PHE A 50 2.88 -0.17 -3.34
C PHE A 50 3.15 0.99 -2.40
N PHE A 51 3.00 2.23 -2.89
CA PHE A 51 3.33 3.45 -2.16
C PHE A 51 2.15 4.38 -1.99
N ALA A 52 2.06 5.04 -0.84
CA ALA A 52 1.29 6.25 -0.63
C ALA A 52 1.97 7.14 0.42
N ASN A 53 1.81 8.44 0.35
CA ASN A 53 2.36 9.36 1.34
C ASN A 53 1.34 10.42 1.77
N ASN A 54 1.54 10.95 2.98
CA ASN A 54 0.82 12.08 3.54
C ASN A 54 1.71 13.31 3.72
N GLN A 55 2.77 13.46 2.90
CA GLN A 55 3.80 14.49 2.94
C GLN A 55 4.75 14.44 4.16
N LYS A 56 4.51 13.58 5.15
CA LYS A 56 5.37 13.36 6.32
C LYS A 56 5.88 11.94 6.39
N LYS A 57 5.01 11.00 6.08
CA LYS A 57 5.30 9.55 6.10
C LYS A 57 5.03 8.94 4.73
N LEU A 58 5.92 8.06 4.32
CA LEU A 58 5.68 7.15 3.20
C LEU A 58 5.22 5.81 3.76
N ILE A 59 4.04 5.38 3.35
CA ILE A 59 3.51 4.06 3.63
C ILE A 59 3.89 3.14 2.48
N VAL A 60 4.47 2.01 2.82
CA VAL A 60 4.91 0.99 1.87
C VAL A 60 4.26 -0.34 2.24
N ALA A 61 3.72 -1.02 1.26
CA ALA A 61 3.25 -2.40 1.39
C ALA A 61 3.76 -3.22 0.21
N ASP A 62 3.88 -4.52 0.38
CA ASP A 62 4.41 -5.39 -0.66
C ASP A 62 3.58 -6.66 -0.89
N ASN A 63 3.93 -7.35 -1.98
CA ASN A 63 3.31 -8.63 -2.36
C ASN A 63 3.86 -9.84 -1.59
N ILE A 64 4.73 -9.64 -0.60
CA ILE A 64 5.30 -10.69 0.27
C ILE A 64 4.87 -10.56 1.74
N THR A 65 3.80 -9.79 2.00
CA THR A 65 3.12 -9.57 3.29
C THR A 65 3.64 -8.45 4.18
N LYS A 66 4.77 -7.83 3.88
CA LYS A 66 5.34 -6.77 4.72
C LYS A 66 4.69 -5.42 4.40
N PHE A 67 4.47 -4.63 5.46
CA PHE A 67 4.09 -3.23 5.32
C PHE A 67 4.73 -2.41 6.43
N TYR A 68 5.05 -1.15 6.12
CA TYR A 68 5.81 -0.31 7.02
C TYR A 68 5.63 1.17 6.69
N ALA A 69 5.98 2.03 7.62
CA ALA A 69 6.08 3.45 7.40
C ALA A 69 7.52 3.91 7.56
N ILE A 70 7.91 4.87 6.74
CA ILE A 70 9.19 5.57 6.85
C ILE A 70 8.96 7.07 6.94
N ASP A 71 9.86 7.77 7.62
CA ASP A 71 9.93 9.22 7.57
C ASP A 71 10.33 9.63 6.15
N ILE A 72 9.49 10.42 5.50
CA ILE A 72 9.68 10.76 4.08
C ILE A 72 10.88 11.67 3.84
N PHE A 73 11.37 12.37 4.87
CA PHE A 73 12.50 13.29 4.76
C PHE A 73 13.84 12.59 4.97
N THR A 74 13.91 11.64 5.91
CA THR A 74 15.15 10.98 6.32
C THR A 74 15.30 9.57 5.78
N GLY A 75 14.22 8.92 5.36
CA GLY A 75 14.18 7.51 4.99
C GLY A 75 14.27 6.56 6.18
N GLU A 76 14.18 7.04 7.43
CA GLU A 76 14.22 6.17 8.60
C GLU A 76 12.91 5.41 8.78
N MET A 77 13.02 4.12 9.11
CA MET A 77 11.85 3.27 9.39
C MET A 77 11.21 3.68 10.70
N LEU A 78 9.93 4.02 10.67
CA LEU A 78 9.14 4.40 11.84
C LEU A 78 8.52 3.17 12.53
N TRP A 79 7.97 2.26 11.73
CA TRP A 79 7.45 0.98 12.18
C TRP A 79 7.38 0.01 11.00
N SER A 80 7.34 -1.31 11.29
CA SER A 80 7.18 -2.38 10.30
C SER A 80 6.32 -3.50 10.86
N LYS A 81 5.42 -4.04 10.03
CA LYS A 81 4.52 -5.14 10.37
C LYS A 81 4.38 -6.13 9.21
N LYS A 82 3.69 -7.25 9.49
CA LYS A 82 3.32 -8.25 8.48
C LYS A 82 1.81 -8.46 8.49
N ASN A 83 1.23 -8.60 7.30
CA ASN A 83 -0.14 -9.06 7.12
C ASN A 83 -0.19 -10.59 6.98
N ILE A 84 -1.38 -11.17 7.08
CA ILE A 84 -1.59 -12.61 6.88
C ILE A 84 -1.43 -12.99 5.40
N ALA A 85 -1.91 -12.14 4.50
CA ALA A 85 -1.84 -12.33 3.06
C ALA A 85 -1.03 -11.23 2.38
N PRO A 86 -0.39 -11.50 1.24
CA PRO A 86 0.25 -10.47 0.41
C PRO A 86 -0.74 -9.39 -0.03
N PHE A 87 -0.25 -8.19 -0.27
CA PHE A 87 -1.08 -7.10 -0.78
C PHE A 87 -1.11 -7.08 -2.32
N ASN A 88 -2.20 -6.56 -2.90
CA ASN A 88 -2.37 -6.48 -4.35
C ASN A 88 -3.25 -5.29 -4.77
N SER A 89 -3.12 -4.15 -4.12
CA SER A 89 -3.88 -2.96 -4.52
C SER A 89 -3.09 -1.69 -4.37
N GLN A 90 -3.64 -0.60 -4.88
CA GLN A 90 -3.23 0.74 -4.49
C GLN A 90 -3.40 0.92 -2.98
N ILE A 91 -2.54 1.75 -2.38
CA ILE A 91 -2.75 2.27 -1.03
C ILE A 91 -3.47 3.61 -1.14
N LYS A 92 -4.50 3.81 -0.33
CA LYS A 92 -5.16 5.12 -0.17
C LYS A 92 -5.02 5.59 1.26
N ILE A 93 -4.80 6.89 1.43
CA ILE A 93 -4.67 7.56 2.73
C ILE A 93 -5.84 8.51 2.91
N TYR A 94 -6.44 8.48 4.08
CA TYR A 94 -7.45 9.44 4.52
C TYR A 94 -7.25 9.76 6.00
N LYS A 95 -7.00 11.02 6.31
CA LYS A 95 -6.63 11.47 7.67
C LYS A 95 -5.43 10.66 8.21
N ASP A 96 -5.58 10.03 9.35
CA ASP A 96 -4.55 9.22 10.02
C ASP A 96 -4.66 7.72 9.71
N HIS A 97 -5.43 7.33 8.70
CA HIS A 97 -5.65 5.96 8.29
C HIS A 97 -5.14 5.71 6.86
N PHE A 98 -4.75 4.47 6.59
CA PHE A 98 -4.52 4.00 5.22
C PHE A 98 -5.25 2.68 4.96
N PHE A 99 -5.56 2.46 3.69
CA PHE A 99 -6.40 1.37 3.23
C PHE A 99 -5.70 0.63 2.11
N ILE A 100 -5.79 -0.70 2.14
CA ILE A 100 -5.19 -1.58 1.14
C ILE A 100 -5.92 -2.92 1.09
N VAL A 101 -6.04 -3.49 -0.11
CA VAL A 101 -6.65 -4.82 -0.32
C VAL A 101 -5.54 -5.86 -0.47
N ASP A 102 -5.75 -7.01 0.14
CA ASP A 102 -4.85 -8.15 0.02
C ASP A 102 -5.35 -9.20 -0.97
N PHE A 103 -4.51 -10.20 -1.28
CA PHE A 103 -4.83 -11.30 -2.19
C PHE A 103 -6.01 -12.20 -1.73
N ASN A 104 -6.49 -12.05 -0.52
CA ASN A 104 -7.69 -12.72 -0.04
C ASN A 104 -8.97 -11.89 -0.26
N ASN A 105 -8.90 -10.85 -1.11
CA ASN A 105 -9.98 -9.88 -1.35
C ASN A 105 -10.45 -9.22 -0.05
N THR A 106 -9.54 -8.99 0.88
CA THR A 106 -9.82 -8.32 2.15
C THR A 106 -9.32 -6.89 2.08
N LEU A 107 -10.24 -5.94 2.20
CA LEU A 107 -9.90 -4.54 2.45
C LEU A 107 -9.50 -4.40 3.92
N ASN A 108 -8.33 -3.86 4.15
CA ASN A 108 -7.77 -3.63 5.47
C ASN A 108 -7.60 -2.14 5.71
N ALA A 109 -7.99 -1.67 6.89
CA ALA A 109 -7.73 -0.33 7.40
C ALA A 109 -6.70 -0.38 8.51
N TYR A 110 -5.71 0.50 8.45
CA TYR A 110 -4.64 0.59 9.43
C TYR A 110 -4.40 2.03 9.87
N SER A 111 -3.90 2.21 11.09
CA SER A 111 -3.39 3.48 11.57
C SER A 111 -2.04 3.81 10.91
N ILE A 112 -1.88 5.05 10.42
CA ILE A 112 -0.59 5.55 9.92
C ILE A 112 0.42 5.72 11.07
N LEU A 113 -0.05 5.93 12.31
CA LEU A 113 0.81 6.20 13.44
C LEU A 113 1.73 5.02 13.77
N ASN A 114 1.17 3.81 13.81
CA ASN A 114 1.84 2.62 14.31
C ASN A 114 1.55 1.34 13.51
N GLY A 115 0.75 1.41 12.45
CA GLY A 115 0.37 0.27 11.62
C GLY A 115 -0.62 -0.69 12.29
N ASP A 116 -1.30 -0.28 13.36
CA ASP A 116 -2.32 -1.11 13.99
C ASP A 116 -3.54 -1.24 13.11
N LYS A 117 -4.07 -2.46 13.05
CA LYS A 117 -5.27 -2.78 12.28
C LYS A 117 -6.50 -2.20 12.98
N LEU A 118 -7.29 -1.41 12.25
CA LEU A 118 -8.49 -0.77 12.76
C LEU A 118 -9.72 -1.62 12.48
N TRP A 119 -9.90 -2.01 11.22
CA TRP A 119 -10.99 -2.86 10.79
C TRP A 119 -10.63 -3.59 9.47
N THR A 120 -11.43 -4.58 9.10
CA THR A 120 -11.32 -5.30 7.82
C THR A 120 -12.68 -5.59 7.24
N VAL A 121 -12.76 -5.60 5.90
CA VAL A 121 -13.93 -6.05 5.14
C VAL A 121 -13.50 -7.16 4.20
N LYS A 122 -14.11 -8.33 4.35
CA LYS A 122 -13.91 -9.45 3.43
C LYS A 122 -15.00 -9.44 2.38
N THR A 123 -14.59 -9.45 1.13
CA THR A 123 -15.47 -9.81 0.03
C THR A 123 -15.34 -11.30 -0.27
N GLU A 124 -16.06 -11.81 -1.25
CA GLU A 124 -16.10 -13.25 -1.51
C GLU A 124 -14.71 -13.87 -1.72
N LYS A 125 -14.54 -15.09 -1.21
CA LYS A 125 -13.34 -15.90 -1.42
C LYS A 125 -13.40 -16.55 -2.80
N ILE A 126 -12.33 -16.35 -3.58
CA ILE A 126 -12.18 -16.98 -4.87
C ILE A 126 -10.88 -17.76 -4.92
N LEU A 127 -10.94 -18.91 -5.58
CA LEU A 127 -9.77 -19.75 -5.82
C LEU A 127 -8.82 -19.16 -6.86
N VAL A 128 -9.34 -18.32 -7.76
CA VAL A 128 -8.56 -17.65 -8.80
C VAL A 128 -8.24 -16.22 -8.34
N ARG A 129 -6.96 -15.90 -8.26
CA ARG A 129 -6.48 -14.57 -7.86
C ARG A 129 -6.14 -13.77 -9.09
N SER A 130 -6.64 -12.55 -9.18
CA SER A 130 -6.18 -11.61 -10.20
C SER A 130 -4.71 -11.27 -9.95
N GLN A 131 -3.90 -11.28 -11.02
CA GLN A 131 -2.54 -10.74 -10.98
C GLN A 131 -2.53 -9.21 -11.20
N GLU A 132 -3.66 -8.66 -11.62
CA GLU A 132 -3.83 -7.23 -11.83
C GLU A 132 -3.91 -6.49 -10.48
N LYS A 133 -3.28 -5.33 -10.44
CA LYS A 133 -3.32 -4.43 -9.28
C LYS A 133 -4.75 -3.91 -9.10
N LEU A 134 -5.35 -4.20 -7.96
CA LEU A 134 -6.71 -3.75 -7.64
C LEU A 134 -6.75 -2.23 -7.43
N SER A 135 -7.84 -1.62 -7.87
CA SER A 135 -8.07 -0.18 -7.81
C SER A 135 -8.96 0.19 -6.62
N MET A 136 -8.76 1.41 -6.13
CA MET A 136 -9.52 1.94 -5.00
C MET A 136 -9.64 3.45 -5.12
N VAL A 137 -10.80 3.99 -4.75
CA VAL A 137 -11.06 5.42 -4.66
C VAL A 137 -11.74 5.75 -3.32
N ILE A 138 -11.46 6.94 -2.81
CA ILE A 138 -12.16 7.50 -1.64
C ILE A 138 -13.01 8.66 -2.13
N VAL A 139 -14.30 8.63 -1.82
CA VAL A 139 -15.27 9.69 -2.14
C VAL A 139 -16.37 9.74 -1.08
N ASP A 140 -16.69 10.94 -0.61
CA ASP A 140 -17.78 11.19 0.37
C ASP A 140 -17.74 10.23 1.57
N GLU A 141 -16.57 10.11 2.20
CA GLU A 141 -16.32 9.22 3.34
C GLU A 141 -16.61 7.74 3.08
N LYS A 142 -16.58 7.33 1.81
CA LYS A 142 -16.69 5.95 1.36
C LYS A 142 -15.42 5.51 0.68
N ILE A 143 -15.08 4.25 0.85
CA ILE A 143 -14.06 3.55 0.07
C ILE A 143 -14.79 2.70 -0.95
N ILE A 144 -14.50 2.90 -2.22
CA ILE A 144 -15.01 2.09 -3.31
C ILE A 144 -13.82 1.35 -3.92
N PHE A 145 -13.87 0.04 -3.97
CA PHE A 145 -12.80 -0.80 -4.50
C PHE A 145 -13.35 -1.98 -5.28
N ASN A 146 -12.53 -2.51 -6.18
CA ASN A 146 -12.83 -3.76 -6.87
C ASN A 146 -12.07 -4.92 -6.23
N ASN A 147 -12.68 -6.12 -6.29
CA ASN A 147 -12.03 -7.36 -5.93
C ASN A 147 -11.47 -8.09 -7.18
N SER A 148 -10.86 -9.26 -6.98
CA SER A 148 -10.21 -10.03 -8.05
C SER A 148 -11.15 -10.67 -9.07
N ILE A 149 -12.47 -10.62 -8.85
CA ILE A 149 -13.49 -11.09 -9.83
C ILE A 149 -14.24 -9.95 -10.53
N GLY A 150 -13.93 -8.73 -10.17
CA GLY A 150 -14.54 -7.55 -10.79
C GLY A 150 -15.72 -6.95 -10.03
N ASP A 151 -16.15 -7.55 -8.91
CA ASP A 151 -17.17 -6.92 -8.07
C ASP A 151 -16.66 -5.59 -7.53
N ILE A 152 -17.55 -4.62 -7.49
CA ILE A 152 -17.29 -3.31 -6.89
C ILE A 152 -17.99 -3.23 -5.55
N THR A 153 -17.25 -2.87 -4.52
CA THR A 153 -17.76 -2.76 -3.14
C THR A 153 -17.56 -1.37 -2.60
N ALA A 154 -18.58 -0.80 -1.97
CA ALA A 154 -18.50 0.43 -1.22
C ALA A 154 -18.60 0.16 0.29
N VAL A 155 -17.73 0.81 1.04
CA VAL A 155 -17.57 0.65 2.49
C VAL A 155 -17.52 2.01 3.15
N ASP A 156 -18.13 2.15 4.31
CA ASP A 156 -17.98 3.34 5.16
C ASP A 156 -16.54 3.41 5.68
N ILE A 157 -15.90 4.56 5.49
CA ILE A 157 -14.47 4.73 5.74
C ILE A 157 -14.11 4.66 7.22
N ASN A 158 -15.03 5.00 8.11
CA ASN A 158 -14.79 5.08 9.55
C ASN A 158 -15.04 3.73 10.24
N SER A 159 -16.14 3.06 9.89
CA SER A 159 -16.58 1.84 10.55
C SER A 159 -16.17 0.55 9.84
N GLY A 160 -15.85 0.62 8.55
CA GLY A 160 -15.63 -0.57 7.71
C GLY A 160 -16.95 -1.30 7.36
N GLN A 161 -18.10 -0.70 7.62
CA GLN A 161 -19.39 -1.31 7.29
C GLN A 161 -19.60 -1.29 5.76
N MET A 162 -19.95 -2.43 5.20
CA MET A 162 -20.31 -2.52 3.78
C MET A 162 -21.61 -1.78 3.53
N ILE A 163 -21.60 -0.85 2.58
CA ILE A 163 -22.77 -0.05 2.17
C ILE A 163 -23.52 -0.75 1.04
N TRP A 164 -22.78 -1.16 0.01
CA TRP A 164 -23.28 -1.93 -1.11
C TRP A 164 -22.16 -2.71 -1.81
N GLN A 165 -22.53 -3.74 -2.54
CA GLN A 165 -21.68 -4.49 -3.45
C GLN A 165 -22.46 -4.78 -4.73
N THR A 166 -21.80 -4.67 -5.88
CA THR A 166 -22.33 -5.07 -7.19
C THR A 166 -21.49 -6.19 -7.75
N PRO A 167 -22.11 -7.19 -8.37
CA PRO A 167 -21.39 -8.20 -9.13
C PRO A 167 -20.79 -7.62 -10.41
#